data_eb2617b7411dabb46f5fc808c1d1f30f
#
_entry.id   eb2617b7411dabb46f5fc808c1d1f30f
#
_cell.length_a   1.000
_cell.length_b   1.000
_cell.length_c   1.000
_cell.angle_alpha   90.00
_cell.angle_beta   90.00
_cell.angle_gamma   90.00
#
_symmetry.space_group_name_H-M   'P 1'
#
loop_
_entity.id
_entity.type
_entity.pdbx_description
1 polymer ?
#
loop_
_entity_poly.entity_id
_entity_poly.type
_entity_poly.pdbx_seq_one_letter_code
_entity_poly.pdbx_strand_id
1 'polypeptide(L)'
;MENLLIIIAVAPKIMVASPGFTYYDNTKVLPLIAKEVPSIKRFVIMDDIERKYKLSGPLSRSVSYEDYLSQHTALDKATLPQTPISPHDMVNVQFTSGSTGLPKPVALSHYNIMNCGRNIWQQTRMTADDVICLPVPLFHSFGMIVGISSSTVAGSALVLPHEIFNAGKTLQCIEKYKCTAIYGVPTMFITEMANKSFSKTDRSTIKFGIIAGAAMPPELLKRITSAFPLPRLYTCWGMTELSSFATMMHETDSFEKRTTTAGRLFPNFVAKVVEPNTGKTVPWGEKGEFVVSGYGQMSEYLHHKKKTDEALRFHEADLQPGGVGALDDGSLRKWMHTGDEGFFDKEGYFIISGRIKDLIIRGGENISPMEIEDRLIEHESIVQAQIIGVPDEKYGEELGAFLEIKEGSTRPSDDDLRAFVREKLARFKAPRYFWWLGSCQDGKIPSEWPKTASGKVSKPDLRNLIKSLL
;
A
#
# COMPACT_ATOMS: atom_id res chain seq x y z
N MET A 1 1.26 -6.06 21.03
CA MET A 1 2.38 -5.18 21.41
C MET A 1 2.62 -4.08 20.36
N GLU A 2 2.62 -4.42 19.08
CA GLU A 2 2.85 -3.47 17.98
C GLU A 2 1.84 -2.30 17.96
N ASN A 3 0.54 -2.58 18.08
CA ASN A 3 -0.50 -1.55 18.14
C ASN A 3 -0.35 -0.61 19.35
N LEU A 4 0.18 -1.08 20.46
CA LEU A 4 0.42 -0.26 21.65
C LEU A 4 1.54 0.77 21.38
N LEU A 5 2.62 0.35 20.73
CA LEU A 5 3.74 1.25 20.36
C LEU A 5 3.28 2.34 19.38
N ILE A 6 2.38 2.00 18.47
CA ILE A 6 1.76 2.94 17.53
C ILE A 6 1.00 4.02 18.29
N ILE A 7 0.15 3.64 19.23
CA ILE A 7 -0.68 4.58 20.01
C ILE A 7 0.17 5.44 20.93
N ILE A 8 1.20 4.88 21.55
CA ILE A 8 2.17 5.62 22.37
C ILE A 8 2.87 6.70 21.53
N ALA A 9 3.28 6.35 20.33
CA ALA A 9 4.01 7.28 19.44
C ALA A 9 3.19 8.52 19.06
N VAL A 10 1.87 8.39 18.93
CA VAL A 10 0.98 9.52 18.56
C VAL A 10 0.49 10.29 19.79
N ALA A 11 0.53 9.68 20.97
CA ALA A 11 0.04 10.24 22.24
C ALA A 11 -1.35 10.88 22.13
N PRO A 12 -2.39 10.17 21.68
CA PRO A 12 -3.71 10.73 21.41
C PRO A 12 -4.37 11.21 22.71
N LYS A 13 -5.22 12.23 22.60
CA LYS A 13 -6.01 12.74 23.73
C LYS A 13 -7.35 12.01 23.87
N ILE A 14 -7.91 11.57 22.77
CA ILE A 14 -9.18 10.82 22.70
C ILE A 14 -8.93 9.57 21.87
N MET A 15 -9.45 8.45 22.31
CA MET A 15 -9.45 7.22 21.57
C MET A 15 -10.89 6.79 21.28
N VAL A 16 -11.23 6.67 20.01
CA VAL A 16 -12.48 6.06 19.58
C VAL A 16 -12.18 4.61 19.21
N ALA A 17 -12.88 3.67 19.80
CA ALA A 17 -12.61 2.25 19.60
C ALA A 17 -13.89 1.45 19.59
N SER A 18 -13.91 0.36 18.79
CA SER A 18 -14.92 -0.70 18.92
C SER A 18 -14.43 -1.77 19.92
N PRO A 19 -15.31 -2.36 20.74
CA PRO A 19 -14.96 -3.44 21.65
C PRO A 19 -14.42 -4.66 20.94
N GLY A 20 -14.85 -4.86 19.70
CA GLY A 20 -14.39 -5.91 18.83
C GLY A 20 -15.14 -5.87 17.51
N PHE A 21 -14.56 -6.46 16.49
CA PHE A 21 -15.21 -6.67 15.21
C PHE A 21 -14.66 -7.96 14.59
N THR A 22 -15.56 -8.74 13.99
CA THR A 22 -15.27 -9.99 13.29
C THR A 22 -14.41 -10.96 14.11
N TYR A 23 -13.07 -10.90 13.99
CA TYR A 23 -12.12 -11.80 14.67
C TYR A 23 -11.30 -11.11 15.77
N TYR A 24 -11.53 -9.83 16.01
CA TYR A 24 -10.75 -9.03 16.97
C TYR A 24 -11.57 -8.73 18.21
N ASP A 25 -11.06 -9.14 19.37
CA ASP A 25 -11.59 -8.81 20.70
C ASP A 25 -10.68 -7.74 21.34
N ASN A 26 -11.11 -6.49 21.23
CA ASN A 26 -10.38 -5.36 21.80
C ASN A 26 -10.61 -5.18 23.31
N THR A 27 -11.57 -5.90 23.90
CA THR A 27 -11.88 -5.78 25.34
C THR A 27 -10.69 -6.10 26.23
N LYS A 28 -9.77 -6.96 25.77
CA LYS A 28 -8.53 -7.31 26.47
C LYS A 28 -7.41 -6.31 26.26
N VAL A 29 -7.42 -5.61 25.13
CA VAL A 29 -6.34 -4.69 24.71
C VAL A 29 -6.61 -3.28 25.22
N LEU A 30 -7.85 -2.81 25.21
CA LEU A 30 -8.23 -1.47 25.64
C LEU A 30 -7.79 -1.14 27.08
N PRO A 31 -7.93 -2.01 28.10
CA PRO A 31 -7.42 -1.76 29.44
C PRO A 31 -5.91 -1.57 29.49
N LEU A 32 -5.16 -2.34 28.68
CA LEU A 32 -3.71 -2.22 28.58
C LEU A 32 -3.32 -0.87 27.95
N ILE A 33 -4.00 -0.46 26.88
CA ILE A 33 -3.80 0.85 26.26
C ILE A 33 -4.09 1.96 27.25
N ALA A 34 -5.18 1.87 27.99
CA ALA A 34 -5.54 2.89 28.97
C ALA A 34 -4.52 3.03 30.12
N LYS A 35 -3.83 1.94 30.46
CA LYS A 35 -2.75 1.94 31.46
C LYS A 35 -1.46 2.52 30.92
N GLU A 36 -1.06 2.09 29.72
CA GLU A 36 0.25 2.38 29.14
C GLU A 36 0.30 3.73 28.38
N VAL A 37 -0.86 4.32 28.06
CA VAL A 37 -0.96 5.57 27.28
C VAL A 37 -1.71 6.65 28.07
N PRO A 38 -1.06 7.29 29.06
CA PRO A 38 -1.70 8.27 29.96
C PRO A 38 -2.14 9.56 29.26
N SER A 39 -1.70 9.80 28.02
CA SER A 39 -2.17 10.93 27.21
C SER A 39 -3.64 10.81 26.84
N ILE A 40 -4.21 9.61 26.77
CA ILE A 40 -5.62 9.41 26.46
C ILE A 40 -6.48 9.85 27.64
N LYS A 41 -7.19 10.96 27.46
CA LYS A 41 -8.08 11.53 28.47
C LYS A 41 -9.48 10.95 28.43
N ARG A 42 -9.88 10.39 27.28
CA ARG A 42 -11.24 9.85 27.06
C ARG A 42 -11.21 8.68 26.08
N PHE A 43 -11.94 7.62 26.43
CA PHE A 43 -12.26 6.53 25.54
C PHE A 43 -13.72 6.66 25.11
N VAL A 44 -13.98 6.61 23.81
CA VAL A 44 -15.31 6.60 23.19
C VAL A 44 -15.50 5.22 22.56
N ILE A 45 -16.47 4.49 23.06
CA ILE A 45 -16.69 3.11 22.62
C ILE A 45 -17.86 3.07 21.64
N MET A 46 -17.57 2.64 20.42
CA MET A 46 -18.57 2.44 19.36
C MET A 46 -19.31 1.12 19.57
N ASP A 47 -20.53 1.05 19.06
CA ASP A 47 -21.37 -0.18 19.01
C ASP A 47 -21.66 -0.84 20.36
N ASP A 48 -21.51 -0.09 21.47
CA ASP A 48 -21.89 -0.56 22.83
C ASP A 48 -23.36 -0.17 23.14
N ILE A 49 -24.26 -0.38 22.17
CA ILE A 49 -25.68 -0.01 22.26
C ILE A 49 -26.37 -0.69 23.46
N GLU A 50 -25.97 -1.91 23.80
CA GLU A 50 -26.54 -2.66 24.92
C GLU A 50 -25.77 -2.47 26.22
N ARG A 51 -24.75 -1.59 26.25
CA ARG A 51 -23.85 -1.38 27.41
C ARG A 51 -23.31 -2.69 27.99
N LYS A 52 -23.10 -3.68 27.12
CA LYS A 52 -22.56 -5.00 27.48
C LYS A 52 -21.16 -4.96 28.06
N TYR A 53 -20.40 -3.95 27.64
CA TYR A 53 -19.02 -3.80 28.04
C TYR A 53 -18.95 -2.92 29.28
N LYS A 54 -19.15 -3.53 30.47
CA LYS A 54 -18.81 -2.89 31.74
C LYS A 54 -17.28 -2.79 31.82
N LEU A 55 -16.80 -1.70 31.27
CA LEU A 55 -15.36 -1.40 31.30
C LEU A 55 -15.00 -1.03 32.74
N SER A 56 -14.13 -1.83 33.37
CA SER A 56 -13.66 -1.65 34.74
C SER A 56 -12.24 -1.08 34.78
N GLY A 57 -11.83 -0.59 35.91
CA GLY A 57 -10.50 -0.06 36.12
C GLY A 57 -10.22 1.22 35.31
N PRO A 58 -9.14 1.28 34.52
CA PRO A 58 -8.74 2.48 33.75
C PRO A 58 -9.80 2.95 32.74
N LEU A 59 -10.70 2.06 32.30
CA LEU A 59 -11.76 2.36 31.35
C LEU A 59 -13.08 2.79 31.98
N SER A 60 -13.16 2.93 33.31
CA SER A 60 -14.36 3.39 34.01
C SER A 60 -14.84 4.79 33.57
N ARG A 61 -13.98 5.56 32.90
CA ARG A 61 -14.30 6.89 32.30
C ARG A 61 -14.67 6.81 30.83
N SER A 62 -14.85 5.61 30.26
CA SER A 62 -15.32 5.48 28.89
C SER A 62 -16.79 5.91 28.77
N VAL A 63 -17.12 6.43 27.60
CA VAL A 63 -18.50 6.79 27.22
C VAL A 63 -18.89 6.02 25.96
N SER A 64 -20.17 5.70 25.77
CA SER A 64 -20.64 5.20 24.50
C SER A 64 -20.53 6.30 23.44
N TYR A 65 -20.47 5.91 22.17
CA TYR A 65 -20.42 6.90 21.08
C TYR A 65 -21.71 7.72 21.06
N GLU A 66 -22.86 7.12 21.32
CA GLU A 66 -24.16 7.77 21.38
C GLU A 66 -24.25 8.79 22.54
N ASP A 67 -23.78 8.40 23.73
CA ASP A 67 -23.72 9.31 24.89
C ASP A 67 -22.74 10.47 24.61
N TYR A 68 -21.62 10.19 23.96
CA TYR A 68 -20.65 11.21 23.58
C TYR A 68 -21.26 12.23 22.61
N LEU A 69 -21.98 11.77 21.59
CA LEU A 69 -22.69 12.65 20.65
C LEU A 69 -23.79 13.46 21.36
N SER A 70 -24.60 12.83 22.21
CA SER A 70 -25.70 13.49 22.91
C SER A 70 -25.24 14.63 23.83
N GLN A 71 -24.06 14.47 24.45
CA GLN A 71 -23.44 15.51 25.30
C GLN A 71 -22.91 16.71 24.50
N HIS A 72 -22.76 16.60 23.18
CA HIS A 72 -22.10 17.58 22.32
C HIS A 72 -22.97 18.03 21.15
N THR A 73 -24.29 17.78 21.17
CA THR A 73 -25.24 18.06 20.06
C THR A 73 -25.51 19.53 19.78
N ALA A 74 -25.13 20.43 20.67
CA ALA A 74 -25.36 21.86 20.51
C ALA A 74 -24.07 22.67 20.64
N LEU A 75 -23.12 22.47 19.72
CA LEU A 75 -22.07 23.45 19.55
C LEU A 75 -22.65 24.69 18.88
N ASP A 76 -22.84 25.75 19.66
CA ASP A 76 -23.05 27.09 19.12
C ASP A 76 -21.86 27.42 18.20
N LYS A 77 -22.13 27.89 16.97
CA LYS A 77 -21.09 28.32 16.04
C LYS A 77 -20.11 29.32 16.66
N ALA A 78 -20.56 30.09 17.64
CA ALA A 78 -19.75 31.03 18.42
C ALA A 78 -18.69 30.32 19.30
N THR A 79 -18.87 29.04 19.63
CA THR A 79 -17.92 28.28 20.47
C THR A 79 -16.88 27.50 19.67
N LEU A 80 -17.00 27.50 18.35
CA LEU A 80 -15.97 26.87 17.48
C LEU A 80 -14.67 27.68 17.55
N PRO A 81 -13.51 27.01 17.50
CA PRO A 81 -12.25 27.71 17.45
C PRO A 81 -12.22 28.73 16.30
N GLN A 82 -11.94 29.99 16.63
CA GLN A 82 -11.84 31.07 15.64
C GLN A 82 -10.48 31.08 14.92
N THR A 83 -9.55 30.24 15.35
CA THR A 83 -8.23 30.12 14.72
C THR A 83 -8.38 29.45 13.34
N PRO A 84 -7.99 30.11 12.25
CA PRO A 84 -8.01 29.51 10.93
C PRO A 84 -7.15 28.24 10.89
N ILE A 85 -7.68 27.17 10.28
CA ILE A 85 -6.91 25.97 10.03
C ILE A 85 -5.99 26.24 8.83
N SER A 86 -4.68 26.03 9.02
CA SER A 86 -3.73 26.13 7.92
C SER A 86 -3.81 24.88 7.03
N PRO A 87 -3.73 25.03 5.70
CA PRO A 87 -3.59 23.89 4.81
C PRO A 87 -2.38 23.00 5.14
N HIS A 88 -1.36 23.55 5.78
CA HIS A 88 -0.14 22.86 6.17
C HIS A 88 -0.20 22.24 7.57
N ASP A 89 -1.31 22.42 8.31
CA ASP A 89 -1.49 21.73 9.57
C ASP A 89 -1.59 20.21 9.32
N MET A 90 -0.96 19.44 10.23
CA MET A 90 -1.05 17.98 10.23
C MET A 90 -2.48 17.56 10.55
N VAL A 91 -3.11 16.80 9.67
CA VAL A 91 -4.48 16.31 9.83
C VAL A 91 -4.55 14.80 10.00
N ASN A 92 -3.52 14.08 9.55
CA ASN A 92 -3.54 12.63 9.55
C ASN A 92 -2.14 12.06 9.84
N VAL A 93 -2.10 10.97 10.59
CA VAL A 93 -0.90 10.17 10.80
C VAL A 93 -1.18 8.76 10.34
N GLN A 94 -0.56 8.36 9.24
CA GLN A 94 -0.67 7.01 8.67
C GLN A 94 0.53 6.18 9.09
N PHE A 95 0.28 4.91 9.46
CA PHE A 95 1.36 4.01 9.83
C PHE A 95 1.76 3.13 8.66
N THR A 96 3.07 3.04 8.41
CA THR A 96 3.62 2.14 7.40
C THR A 96 4.29 0.96 8.07
N SER A 97 4.11 -0.24 7.52
CA SER A 97 4.92 -1.40 7.87
C SER A 97 6.35 -1.16 7.40
N GLY A 98 7.20 -0.63 8.29
CA GLY A 98 8.61 -0.43 7.97
C GLY A 98 9.29 -1.76 7.66
N SER A 99 10.19 -1.78 6.67
CA SER A 99 11.07 -2.93 6.39
C SER A 99 11.95 -3.35 7.58
N THR A 100 11.98 -2.54 8.64
CA THR A 100 12.75 -2.76 9.87
C THR A 100 11.91 -3.25 11.05
N GLY A 101 10.65 -3.66 10.84
CA GLY A 101 9.80 -4.30 11.84
C GLY A 101 8.83 -3.40 12.58
N LEU A 102 9.19 -2.17 12.97
CA LEU A 102 8.27 -1.27 13.66
C LEU A 102 7.58 -0.30 12.69
N PRO A 103 6.25 -0.11 12.80
CA PRO A 103 5.51 0.85 12.00
C PRO A 103 6.04 2.28 12.20
N LYS A 104 6.12 3.03 11.09
CA LYS A 104 6.55 4.43 11.11
C LYS A 104 5.35 5.35 10.97
N PRO A 105 5.19 6.34 11.88
CA PRO A 105 4.08 7.30 11.83
C PRO A 105 4.37 8.42 10.82
N VAL A 106 3.72 8.37 9.67
CA VAL A 106 3.82 9.35 8.58
C VAL A 106 2.87 10.50 8.83
N ALA A 107 3.38 11.70 9.03
CA ALA A 107 2.59 12.91 9.26
C ALA A 107 2.21 13.59 7.94
N LEU A 108 0.90 13.71 7.69
CA LEU A 108 0.32 14.28 6.47
C LEU A 108 -0.54 15.50 6.81
N SER A 109 -0.41 16.56 6.01
CA SER A 109 -1.18 17.80 6.13
C SER A 109 -2.47 17.74 5.30
N HIS A 110 -3.37 18.70 5.54
CA HIS A 110 -4.52 18.94 4.68
C HIS A 110 -4.09 19.15 3.22
N TYR A 111 -3.02 19.93 3.01
CA TYR A 111 -2.48 20.22 1.67
C TYR A 111 -2.07 18.95 0.94
N ASN A 112 -1.39 18.03 1.64
CA ASN A 112 -0.97 16.75 1.04
C ASN A 112 -2.19 15.93 0.58
N ILE A 113 -3.12 15.68 1.49
CA ILE A 113 -4.25 14.78 1.26
C ILE A 113 -5.20 15.32 0.20
N MET A 114 -5.55 16.61 0.30
CA MET A 114 -6.53 17.22 -0.60
C MET A 114 -6.00 17.36 -2.03
N ASN A 115 -4.72 17.69 -2.20
CA ASN A 115 -4.14 17.76 -3.55
C ASN A 115 -3.99 16.37 -4.18
N CYS A 116 -3.67 15.32 -3.40
CA CYS A 116 -3.67 13.95 -3.89
C CYS A 116 -5.07 13.54 -4.37
N GLY A 117 -6.09 13.76 -3.53
CA GLY A 117 -7.49 13.50 -3.89
C GLY A 117 -7.93 14.23 -5.16
N ARG A 118 -7.54 15.52 -5.30
CA ARG A 118 -7.83 16.35 -6.48
C ARG A 118 -7.20 15.77 -7.75
N ASN A 119 -5.94 15.36 -7.71
CA ASN A 119 -5.29 14.78 -8.88
C ASN A 119 -5.91 13.45 -9.29
N ILE A 120 -6.28 12.59 -8.33
CA ILE A 120 -6.99 11.34 -8.61
C ILE A 120 -8.35 11.63 -9.23
N TRP A 121 -9.11 12.57 -8.66
CA TRP A 121 -10.39 13.03 -9.23
C TRP A 121 -10.25 13.47 -10.68
N GLN A 122 -9.28 14.34 -10.98
CA GLN A 122 -9.04 14.84 -12.33
C GLN A 122 -8.65 13.74 -13.31
N GLN A 123 -7.73 12.85 -12.92
CA GLN A 123 -7.27 11.75 -13.77
C GLN A 123 -8.35 10.72 -14.06
N THR A 124 -9.17 10.40 -13.08
CA THR A 124 -10.26 9.43 -13.23
C THR A 124 -11.50 10.04 -13.89
N ARG A 125 -11.57 11.38 -14.00
CA ARG A 125 -12.77 12.12 -14.45
C ARG A 125 -14.01 11.75 -13.65
N MET A 126 -13.84 11.53 -12.36
CA MET A 126 -14.90 11.21 -11.42
C MET A 126 -15.88 12.37 -11.30
N THR A 127 -17.15 12.09 -11.12
CA THR A 127 -18.22 13.08 -10.96
C THR A 127 -19.01 12.81 -9.69
N ALA A 128 -19.90 13.73 -9.33
CA ALA A 128 -20.81 13.56 -8.19
C ALA A 128 -21.81 12.39 -8.36
N ASP A 129 -22.04 11.95 -9.60
CA ASP A 129 -22.93 10.82 -9.90
C ASP A 129 -22.23 9.46 -9.75
N ASP A 130 -20.93 9.45 -9.51
CA ASP A 130 -20.20 8.21 -9.37
C ASP A 130 -20.36 7.62 -7.96
N VAL A 131 -20.41 6.29 -7.90
CA VAL A 131 -20.51 5.51 -6.67
C VAL A 131 -19.30 4.57 -6.60
N ILE A 132 -18.43 4.79 -5.63
CA ILE A 132 -17.17 4.07 -5.49
C ILE A 132 -17.35 2.91 -4.53
N CYS A 133 -17.14 1.68 -4.97
CA CYS A 133 -16.99 0.52 -4.11
C CYS A 133 -15.55 0.48 -3.58
N LEU A 134 -15.40 0.65 -2.26
CA LEU A 134 -14.11 0.79 -1.59
C LEU A 134 -13.88 -0.34 -0.56
N PRO A 135 -13.45 -1.54 -1.00
CA PRO A 135 -13.17 -2.66 -0.10
C PRO A 135 -11.80 -2.59 0.59
N VAL A 136 -10.96 -1.61 0.21
CA VAL A 136 -9.63 -1.42 0.81
C VAL A 136 -9.72 -0.80 2.21
N PRO A 137 -8.85 -1.19 3.15
CA PRO A 137 -8.90 -0.69 4.53
C PRO A 137 -8.68 0.82 4.62
N LEU A 138 -9.50 1.50 5.44
CA LEU A 138 -9.39 2.96 5.65
C LEU A 138 -8.16 3.37 6.48
N PHE A 139 -7.56 2.46 7.24
CA PHE A 139 -6.30 2.74 7.94
C PHE A 139 -5.07 2.77 7.01
N HIS A 140 -5.24 2.39 5.75
CA HIS A 140 -4.22 2.48 4.72
C HIS A 140 -4.46 3.72 3.85
N SER A 141 -3.38 4.37 3.38
CA SER A 141 -3.46 5.57 2.53
C SER A 141 -4.30 5.37 1.27
N PHE A 142 -4.35 4.17 0.71
CA PHE A 142 -5.22 3.84 -0.41
C PHE A 142 -6.70 4.05 -0.06
N GLY A 143 -7.17 3.55 1.09
CA GLY A 143 -8.55 3.76 1.53
C GLY A 143 -8.82 5.21 1.94
N MET A 144 -7.97 5.75 2.83
CA MET A 144 -8.17 7.07 3.41
C MET A 144 -7.97 8.20 2.38
N ILE A 145 -6.87 8.18 1.63
CA ILE A 145 -6.53 9.29 0.75
C ILE A 145 -7.14 9.06 -0.65
N VAL A 146 -6.86 7.92 -1.27
CA VAL A 146 -7.36 7.66 -2.62
C VAL A 146 -8.88 7.48 -2.64
N GLY A 147 -9.44 6.76 -1.65
CA GLY A 147 -10.89 6.56 -1.54
C GLY A 147 -11.60 7.82 -1.04
N ILE A 148 -11.41 8.18 0.24
CA ILE A 148 -12.18 9.25 0.88
C ILE A 148 -11.89 10.62 0.29
N SER A 149 -10.60 11.00 0.16
CA SER A 149 -10.28 12.35 -0.30
C SER A 149 -10.71 12.60 -1.74
N SER A 150 -10.50 11.63 -2.66
CA SER A 150 -10.92 11.82 -4.05
C SER A 150 -12.43 11.89 -4.21
N SER A 151 -13.19 11.06 -3.46
CA SER A 151 -14.66 11.10 -3.47
C SER A 151 -15.19 12.40 -2.86
N THR A 152 -14.56 12.90 -1.79
CA THR A 152 -14.93 14.19 -1.18
C THR A 152 -14.76 15.35 -2.18
N VAL A 153 -13.62 15.38 -2.90
CA VAL A 153 -13.36 16.40 -3.91
C VAL A 153 -14.35 16.30 -5.08
N ALA A 154 -14.68 15.09 -5.51
CA ALA A 154 -15.62 14.84 -6.60
C ALA A 154 -17.10 15.08 -6.21
N GLY A 155 -17.40 15.01 -4.91
CA GLY A 155 -18.79 14.97 -4.42
C GLY A 155 -19.46 13.60 -4.65
N SER A 156 -18.69 12.56 -4.96
CA SER A 156 -19.19 11.21 -5.25
C SER A 156 -19.52 10.41 -4.00
N ALA A 157 -20.35 9.37 -4.14
CA ALA A 157 -20.70 8.49 -3.03
C ALA A 157 -19.64 7.40 -2.82
N LEU A 158 -19.45 7.02 -1.54
CA LEU A 158 -18.62 5.87 -1.15
C LEU A 158 -19.49 4.74 -0.59
N VAL A 159 -19.20 3.53 -1.03
CA VAL A 159 -19.76 2.29 -0.48
C VAL A 159 -18.63 1.51 0.19
N LEU A 160 -18.73 1.34 1.49
CA LEU A 160 -17.82 0.51 2.31
C LEU A 160 -18.50 -0.85 2.49
N PRO A 161 -18.05 -1.91 1.78
CA PRO A 161 -18.81 -3.16 1.71
C PRO A 161 -18.87 -3.93 3.04
N HIS A 162 -17.79 -3.88 3.81
CA HIS A 162 -17.68 -4.61 5.08
C HIS A 162 -16.52 -4.03 5.91
N GLU A 163 -16.46 -4.35 7.19
CA GLU A 163 -15.41 -3.92 8.13
C GLU A 163 -14.00 -4.36 7.71
N ILE A 164 -13.91 -5.57 7.15
CA ILE A 164 -12.70 -6.13 6.53
C ILE A 164 -13.03 -6.55 5.10
N PHE A 165 -12.02 -6.74 4.26
CA PHE A 165 -12.26 -7.23 2.90
C PHE A 165 -13.06 -8.54 2.88
N ASN A 166 -14.17 -8.53 2.15
CA ASN A 166 -15.02 -9.69 1.92
C ASN A 166 -15.55 -9.66 0.48
N ALA A 167 -15.04 -10.55 -0.36
CA ALA A 167 -15.35 -10.59 -1.78
C ALA A 167 -16.85 -10.71 -2.08
N GLY A 168 -17.57 -11.57 -1.32
CA GLY A 168 -19.02 -11.74 -1.50
C GLY A 168 -19.81 -10.46 -1.17
N LYS A 169 -19.43 -9.77 -0.09
CA LYS A 169 -20.04 -8.49 0.29
C LYS A 169 -19.69 -7.38 -0.71
N THR A 170 -18.46 -7.34 -1.20
CA THR A 170 -18.04 -6.40 -2.24
C THR A 170 -18.92 -6.56 -3.48
N LEU A 171 -19.06 -7.78 -4.00
CA LEU A 171 -19.89 -8.08 -5.16
C LEU A 171 -21.36 -7.72 -4.92
N GLN A 172 -21.92 -8.06 -3.76
CA GLN A 172 -23.28 -7.70 -3.36
C GLN A 172 -23.49 -6.17 -3.36
N CYS A 173 -22.52 -5.41 -2.85
CA CYS A 173 -22.59 -3.97 -2.80
C CYS A 173 -22.49 -3.33 -4.20
N ILE A 174 -21.63 -3.87 -5.07
CA ILE A 174 -21.53 -3.40 -6.47
C ILE A 174 -22.89 -3.45 -7.15
N GLU A 175 -23.59 -4.59 -7.06
CA GLU A 175 -24.91 -4.75 -7.67
C GLU A 175 -25.98 -3.90 -6.99
N LYS A 176 -26.05 -3.96 -5.64
CA LYS A 176 -27.10 -3.28 -4.85
C LYS A 176 -27.06 -1.77 -5.01
N TYR A 177 -25.87 -1.17 -4.95
CA TYR A 177 -25.70 0.28 -4.99
C TYR A 177 -25.32 0.81 -6.37
N LYS A 178 -25.32 -0.08 -7.40
CA LYS A 178 -24.98 0.28 -8.79
C LYS A 178 -23.64 1.01 -8.86
N CYS A 179 -22.63 0.46 -8.17
CA CYS A 179 -21.32 1.09 -8.10
C CYS A 179 -20.75 1.30 -9.51
N THR A 180 -20.19 2.50 -9.73
CA THR A 180 -19.59 2.90 -11.01
C THR A 180 -18.08 2.77 -11.02
N ALA A 181 -17.47 2.62 -9.85
CA ALA A 181 -16.04 2.40 -9.68
C ALA A 181 -15.74 1.32 -8.65
N ILE A 182 -14.61 0.63 -8.83
CA ILE A 182 -14.07 -0.33 -7.86
C ILE A 182 -12.59 -0.09 -7.65
N TYR A 183 -12.17 -0.01 -6.39
CA TYR A 183 -10.77 0.12 -6.00
C TYR A 183 -10.31 -1.14 -5.29
N GLY A 184 -9.08 -1.57 -5.52
CA GLY A 184 -8.57 -2.76 -4.86
C GLY A 184 -7.09 -3.02 -5.11
N VAL A 185 -6.56 -3.96 -4.36
CA VAL A 185 -5.24 -4.55 -4.64
C VAL A 185 -5.43 -5.80 -5.51
N PRO A 186 -4.40 -6.27 -6.24
CA PRO A 186 -4.53 -7.40 -7.15
C PRO A 186 -5.18 -8.65 -6.53
N THR A 187 -4.82 -8.99 -5.29
CA THR A 187 -5.36 -10.15 -4.57
C THR A 187 -6.87 -10.05 -4.28
N MET A 188 -7.41 -8.83 -4.10
CA MET A 188 -8.85 -8.62 -3.92
C MET A 188 -9.61 -9.00 -5.19
N PHE A 189 -9.16 -8.52 -6.35
CA PHE A 189 -9.77 -8.88 -7.64
C PHE A 189 -9.70 -10.38 -7.92
N ILE A 190 -8.57 -11.04 -7.61
CA ILE A 190 -8.46 -12.51 -7.74
C ILE A 190 -9.51 -13.20 -6.87
N THR A 191 -9.65 -12.78 -5.62
CA THR A 191 -10.60 -13.38 -4.67
C THR A 191 -12.05 -13.13 -5.07
N GLU A 192 -12.35 -11.94 -5.61
CA GLU A 192 -13.67 -11.60 -6.15
C GLU A 192 -14.02 -12.45 -7.35
N MET A 193 -13.09 -12.61 -8.31
CA MET A 193 -13.30 -13.48 -9.49
C MET A 193 -13.50 -14.96 -9.14
N ALA A 194 -12.87 -15.43 -8.07
CA ALA A 194 -13.02 -16.80 -7.57
C ALA A 194 -14.31 -17.00 -6.73
N ASN A 195 -15.02 -15.94 -6.36
CA ASN A 195 -16.21 -16.03 -5.52
C ASN A 195 -17.40 -16.63 -6.28
N LYS A 196 -18.15 -17.53 -5.63
CA LYS A 196 -19.33 -18.23 -6.21
C LYS A 196 -20.43 -17.28 -6.73
N SER A 197 -20.53 -16.07 -6.19
CA SER A 197 -21.50 -15.08 -6.65
C SER A 197 -21.04 -14.26 -7.84
N PHE A 198 -19.74 -14.34 -8.21
CA PHE A 198 -19.16 -13.48 -9.24
C PHE A 198 -19.90 -13.53 -10.58
N SER A 199 -20.19 -14.74 -11.08
CA SER A 199 -20.91 -14.93 -12.36
C SER A 199 -22.36 -14.48 -12.34
N LYS A 200 -22.96 -14.36 -11.15
CA LYS A 200 -24.37 -13.97 -10.94
C LYS A 200 -24.54 -12.49 -10.64
N THR A 201 -23.47 -11.79 -10.26
CA THR A 201 -23.51 -10.36 -9.88
C THR A 201 -23.54 -9.47 -11.12
N ASP A 202 -24.49 -8.56 -11.19
CA ASP A 202 -24.50 -7.50 -12.20
C ASP A 202 -23.42 -6.46 -11.87
N ARG A 203 -22.45 -6.33 -12.78
CA ARG A 203 -21.31 -5.39 -12.71
C ARG A 203 -21.31 -4.39 -13.87
N SER A 204 -22.38 -4.35 -14.63
CA SER A 204 -22.49 -3.54 -15.86
C SER A 204 -22.37 -2.04 -15.64
N THR A 205 -22.61 -1.58 -14.41
CA THR A 205 -22.52 -0.15 -14.03
C THR A 205 -21.10 0.34 -13.83
N ILE A 206 -20.09 -0.56 -13.70
CA ILE A 206 -18.70 -0.19 -13.46
C ILE A 206 -18.12 0.51 -14.70
N LYS A 207 -17.60 1.71 -14.51
CA LYS A 207 -17.00 2.56 -15.57
C LYS A 207 -15.49 2.60 -15.46
N PHE A 208 -14.95 2.48 -14.25
CA PHE A 208 -13.50 2.54 -14.02
C PHE A 208 -13.08 1.79 -12.75
N GLY A 209 -11.78 1.55 -12.66
CA GLY A 209 -11.17 0.95 -11.47
C GLY A 209 -9.76 1.47 -11.20
N ILE A 210 -9.35 1.40 -9.94
CA ILE A 210 -7.97 1.68 -9.52
C ILE A 210 -7.39 0.42 -8.89
N ILE A 211 -6.27 -0.03 -9.42
CA ILE A 211 -5.49 -1.15 -8.86
C ILE A 211 -4.11 -0.64 -8.48
N ALA A 212 -3.74 -0.86 -7.22
CA ALA A 212 -2.46 -0.41 -6.70
C ALA A 212 -1.96 -1.30 -5.55
N GLY A 213 -0.79 -1.00 -5.06
CA GLY A 213 -0.25 -1.61 -3.85
C GLY A 213 0.60 -2.86 -4.07
N ALA A 214 0.63 -3.41 -5.27
CA ALA A 214 1.54 -4.49 -5.68
C ALA A 214 1.80 -4.41 -7.18
N ALA A 215 2.82 -5.12 -7.66
CA ALA A 215 3.06 -5.28 -9.09
C ALA A 215 1.85 -5.93 -9.77
N MET A 216 1.61 -5.57 -11.03
CA MET A 216 0.50 -6.05 -11.82
C MET A 216 1.02 -6.90 -12.99
N PRO A 217 1.10 -8.23 -12.84
CA PRO A 217 1.49 -9.10 -13.94
C PRO A 217 0.56 -8.95 -15.16
N PRO A 218 1.08 -8.97 -16.39
CA PRO A 218 0.30 -8.80 -17.61
C PRO A 218 -0.91 -9.74 -17.70
N GLU A 219 -0.72 -11.01 -17.36
CA GLU A 219 -1.78 -12.01 -17.44
C GLU A 219 -2.89 -11.76 -16.41
N LEU A 220 -2.54 -11.27 -15.22
CA LEU A 220 -3.54 -10.88 -14.22
C LEU A 220 -4.35 -9.66 -14.69
N LEU A 221 -3.69 -8.67 -15.28
CA LEU A 221 -4.39 -7.50 -15.85
C LEU A 221 -5.37 -7.91 -16.94
N LYS A 222 -4.98 -8.80 -17.86
CA LYS A 222 -5.87 -9.36 -18.90
C LYS A 222 -7.09 -10.04 -18.28
N ARG A 223 -6.88 -10.88 -17.27
CA ARG A 223 -7.97 -11.58 -16.58
C ARG A 223 -8.94 -10.61 -15.92
N ILE A 224 -8.42 -9.59 -15.22
CA ILE A 224 -9.25 -8.59 -14.55
C ILE A 224 -10.06 -7.77 -15.57
N THR A 225 -9.42 -7.27 -16.63
CA THR A 225 -10.10 -6.48 -17.67
C THR A 225 -11.11 -7.28 -18.49
N SER A 226 -10.93 -8.61 -18.59
CA SER A 226 -11.92 -9.49 -19.22
C SER A 226 -13.09 -9.83 -18.30
N ALA A 227 -12.85 -9.91 -16.98
CA ALA A 227 -13.85 -10.31 -15.99
C ALA A 227 -14.74 -9.17 -15.49
N PHE A 228 -14.15 -7.98 -15.36
CA PHE A 228 -14.84 -6.75 -14.98
C PHE A 228 -14.98 -5.84 -16.21
N PRO A 229 -16.15 -5.21 -16.42
CA PRO A 229 -16.34 -4.23 -17.48
C PRO A 229 -15.64 -2.92 -17.14
N LEU A 230 -14.31 -2.92 -17.20
CA LEU A 230 -13.45 -1.80 -16.81
C LEU A 230 -12.87 -1.10 -18.07
N PRO A 231 -13.62 -0.24 -18.75
CA PRO A 231 -13.12 0.50 -19.89
C PRO A 231 -11.93 1.41 -19.51
N ARG A 232 -11.90 1.85 -18.25
CA ARG A 232 -10.80 2.66 -17.69
C ARG A 232 -10.25 1.99 -16.44
N LEU A 233 -9.12 1.34 -16.56
CA LEU A 233 -8.43 0.73 -15.44
C LEU A 233 -7.10 1.45 -15.24
N TYR A 234 -6.91 1.98 -14.04
CA TYR A 234 -5.74 2.73 -13.66
C TYR A 234 -4.86 1.91 -12.74
N THR A 235 -3.61 1.72 -13.13
CA THR A 235 -2.56 1.24 -12.25
C THR A 235 -1.76 2.44 -11.73
N CYS A 236 -1.35 2.39 -10.47
CA CYS A 236 -0.73 3.52 -9.78
C CYS A 236 0.46 3.05 -8.95
N TRP A 237 1.45 3.91 -8.83
CA TRP A 237 2.55 3.71 -7.90
C TRP A 237 2.62 4.87 -6.91
N GLY A 238 3.02 4.52 -5.69
CA GLY A 238 3.27 5.47 -4.64
C GLY A 238 3.49 4.80 -3.29
N MET A 239 3.56 5.62 -2.26
CA MET A 239 3.82 5.22 -0.88
C MET A 239 3.12 6.17 0.08
N THR A 240 2.93 5.75 1.31
CA THR A 240 2.24 6.56 2.32
C THR A 240 2.93 7.91 2.51
N GLU A 241 4.26 7.93 2.44
CA GLU A 241 5.12 9.11 2.55
C GLU A 241 4.94 10.13 1.39
N LEU A 242 4.24 9.73 0.32
CA LEU A 242 3.85 10.58 -0.82
C LEU A 242 2.33 10.76 -0.90
N SER A 243 1.61 10.59 0.22
CA SER A 243 0.15 10.69 0.29
C SER A 243 -0.55 9.74 -0.67
N SER A 244 -0.08 8.53 -0.74
CA SER A 244 -0.53 7.37 -1.51
C SER A 244 0.05 7.26 -2.91
N PHE A 245 -0.26 8.14 -3.85
CA PHE A 245 0.18 8.01 -5.25
C PHE A 245 1.00 9.21 -5.71
N ALA A 246 2.07 8.93 -6.45
CA ALA A 246 2.87 9.92 -7.15
C ALA A 246 2.83 9.73 -8.68
N THR A 247 2.52 8.50 -9.14
CA THR A 247 2.33 8.21 -10.56
C THR A 247 1.03 7.48 -10.80
N MET A 248 0.50 7.61 -12.01
CA MET A 248 -0.72 6.93 -12.46
C MET A 248 -0.69 6.72 -13.96
N MET A 249 -1.25 5.61 -14.42
CA MET A 249 -1.51 5.36 -15.84
C MET A 249 -2.62 6.28 -16.33
N HIS A 250 -2.53 6.72 -17.57
CA HIS A 250 -3.58 7.47 -18.24
C HIS A 250 -4.55 6.53 -18.97
N GLU A 251 -5.80 6.95 -19.17
CA GLU A 251 -6.81 6.13 -19.85
C GLU A 251 -6.44 5.75 -21.29
N THR A 252 -5.62 6.59 -21.96
CA THR A 252 -5.14 6.37 -23.33
C THR A 252 -3.87 5.53 -23.42
N ASP A 253 -3.27 5.16 -22.28
CA ASP A 253 -2.04 4.37 -22.28
C ASP A 253 -2.31 2.96 -22.82
N SER A 254 -1.37 2.46 -23.62
CA SER A 254 -1.46 1.12 -24.19
C SER A 254 -1.45 0.03 -23.11
N PHE A 255 -1.96 -1.15 -23.46
CA PHE A 255 -1.90 -2.29 -22.55
C PHE A 255 -0.47 -2.63 -22.13
N GLU A 256 0.50 -2.54 -23.06
CA GLU A 256 1.91 -2.73 -22.79
C GLU A 256 2.41 -1.78 -21.70
N LYS A 257 2.16 -0.45 -21.84
CA LYS A 257 2.57 0.54 -20.83
C LYS A 257 1.96 0.24 -19.46
N ARG A 258 0.70 -0.17 -19.41
CA ARG A 258 -0.01 -0.51 -18.15
C ARG A 258 0.57 -1.71 -17.41
N THR A 259 1.26 -2.61 -18.11
CA THR A 259 1.83 -3.82 -17.55
C THR A 259 3.34 -3.74 -17.31
N THR A 260 4.02 -2.81 -17.98
CA THR A 260 5.48 -2.70 -17.92
C THR A 260 5.98 -1.46 -17.19
N THR A 261 5.09 -0.51 -16.86
CA THR A 261 5.46 0.75 -16.21
C THR A 261 4.59 1.05 -15.00
N ALA A 262 5.08 1.96 -14.16
CA ALA A 262 4.32 2.50 -13.03
C ALA A 262 3.52 3.78 -13.39
N GLY A 263 3.41 4.11 -14.65
CA GLY A 263 2.74 5.31 -15.12
C GLY A 263 3.64 6.55 -15.16
N ARG A 264 3.01 7.71 -15.33
CA ARG A 264 3.66 9.02 -15.35
C ARG A 264 3.36 9.79 -14.08
N LEU A 265 4.24 10.72 -13.73
CA LEU A 265 4.04 11.59 -12.56
C LEU A 265 2.73 12.36 -12.64
N PHE A 266 2.07 12.51 -11.51
CA PHE A 266 1.00 13.50 -11.38
C PHE A 266 1.52 14.93 -11.62
N PRO A 267 0.66 15.83 -12.11
CA PRO A 267 0.99 17.25 -12.18
C PRO A 267 1.49 17.79 -10.83
N ASN A 268 2.48 18.68 -10.87
CA ASN A 268 3.11 19.30 -9.70
C ASN A 268 3.93 18.35 -8.79
N PHE A 269 4.20 17.14 -9.22
CA PHE A 269 5.32 16.36 -8.74
C PHE A 269 6.54 16.55 -9.64
N VAL A 270 7.70 16.50 -9.04
CA VAL A 270 8.99 16.43 -9.76
C VAL A 270 9.69 15.17 -9.27
N ALA A 271 10.36 14.49 -10.17
CA ALA A 271 11.14 13.32 -9.83
C ALA A 271 12.43 13.27 -10.63
N LYS A 272 13.39 12.56 -10.09
CA LYS A 272 14.62 12.18 -10.78
C LYS A 272 15.07 10.80 -10.31
N VAL A 273 15.99 10.20 -11.05
CA VAL A 273 16.65 8.97 -10.68
C VAL A 273 18.06 9.31 -10.23
N VAL A 274 18.48 8.77 -9.09
CA VAL A 274 19.77 9.10 -8.48
C VAL A 274 20.55 7.85 -8.10
N GLU A 275 21.86 7.96 -8.05
CA GLU A 275 22.69 6.97 -7.36
C GLU A 275 22.36 6.97 -5.86
N PRO A 276 21.97 5.82 -5.27
CA PRO A 276 21.40 5.78 -3.91
C PRO A 276 22.30 6.34 -2.81
N ASN A 277 23.62 6.15 -2.94
CA ASN A 277 24.60 6.54 -1.90
C ASN A 277 24.97 8.02 -1.97
N THR A 278 25.07 8.59 -3.17
CA THR A 278 25.57 9.95 -3.40
C THR A 278 24.46 10.96 -3.66
N GLY A 279 23.27 10.52 -4.06
CA GLY A 279 22.18 11.40 -4.51
C GLY A 279 22.44 12.08 -5.85
N LYS A 280 23.54 11.71 -6.54
CA LYS A 280 23.87 12.25 -7.88
C LYS A 280 22.85 11.75 -8.90
N THR A 281 22.31 12.66 -9.69
CA THR A 281 21.38 12.31 -10.76
C THR A 281 22.07 11.45 -11.81
N VAL A 282 21.45 10.32 -12.17
CA VAL A 282 21.94 9.45 -13.24
C VAL A 282 21.37 9.89 -14.59
N PRO A 283 22.04 9.58 -15.72
CA PRO A 283 21.53 9.85 -17.05
C PRO A 283 20.15 9.23 -17.29
N TRP A 284 19.39 9.84 -18.21
CA TRP A 284 18.07 9.35 -18.61
C TRP A 284 18.14 7.93 -19.17
N GLY A 285 17.31 7.05 -18.65
CA GLY A 285 17.29 5.62 -19.02
C GLY A 285 18.22 4.74 -18.20
N GLU A 286 19.07 5.30 -17.35
CA GLU A 286 19.90 4.54 -16.41
C GLU A 286 19.17 4.28 -15.10
N LYS A 287 19.45 3.12 -14.51
CA LYS A 287 18.86 2.69 -13.24
C LYS A 287 19.48 3.40 -12.05
N GLY A 288 18.63 3.68 -11.07
CA GLY A 288 19.01 4.23 -9.79
C GLY A 288 17.80 4.33 -8.86
N GLU A 289 17.97 4.99 -7.72
CA GLU A 289 16.86 5.23 -6.80
C GLU A 289 15.93 6.33 -7.35
N PHE A 290 14.64 6.02 -7.35
CA PHE A 290 13.61 6.99 -7.69
C PHE A 290 13.39 7.93 -6.50
N VAL A 291 13.63 9.23 -6.70
CA VAL A 291 13.38 10.26 -5.69
C VAL A 291 12.37 11.27 -6.19
N VAL A 292 11.46 11.66 -5.29
CA VAL A 292 10.27 12.44 -5.65
C VAL A 292 10.13 13.63 -4.71
N SER A 293 9.67 14.77 -5.24
CA SER A 293 9.27 15.93 -4.47
C SER A 293 7.96 16.50 -5.01
N GLY A 294 7.12 17.03 -4.14
CA GLY A 294 5.85 17.65 -4.54
C GLY A 294 4.86 17.74 -3.38
N TYR A 295 3.65 18.15 -3.72
CA TYR A 295 2.59 18.43 -2.73
C TYR A 295 2.22 17.22 -1.85
N GLY A 296 2.41 15.98 -2.34
CA GLY A 296 2.06 14.76 -1.60
C GLY A 296 3.10 14.34 -0.57
N GLN A 297 4.28 14.96 -0.57
CA GLN A 297 5.38 14.60 0.30
C GLN A 297 5.05 14.85 1.78
N MET A 298 5.23 13.83 2.62
CA MET A 298 5.01 13.93 4.07
C MET A 298 5.82 15.05 4.70
N SER A 299 5.35 15.57 5.82
CA SER A 299 6.12 16.53 6.62
C SER A 299 7.29 15.84 7.34
N GLU A 300 7.00 14.72 7.99
CA GLU A 300 7.98 13.96 8.77
C GLU A 300 7.47 12.56 9.14
N TYR A 301 8.35 11.72 9.63
CA TYR A 301 7.96 10.62 10.52
C TYR A 301 7.84 11.19 11.93
N LEU A 302 6.63 11.26 12.46
CA LEU A 302 6.32 11.90 13.74
C LEU A 302 7.21 11.38 14.86
N HIS A 303 7.92 12.29 15.55
CA HIS A 303 8.88 12.01 16.62
C HIS A 303 10.09 11.14 16.21
N HIS A 304 10.36 10.98 14.91
CA HIS A 304 11.50 10.20 14.40
C HIS A 304 12.39 11.04 13.48
N LYS A 305 12.97 12.12 14.03
CA LYS A 305 13.80 13.05 13.26
C LYS A 305 14.88 12.34 12.39
N LYS A 306 15.63 11.40 12.99
CA LYS A 306 16.68 10.68 12.26
C LYS A 306 16.13 9.97 11.01
N LYS A 307 15.01 9.24 11.15
CA LYS A 307 14.37 8.55 10.01
C LYS A 307 13.80 9.53 8.99
N THR A 308 13.32 10.69 9.45
CA THR A 308 12.86 11.76 8.57
C THR A 308 14.01 12.30 7.73
N ASP A 309 15.14 12.62 8.36
CA ASP A 309 16.34 13.15 7.68
C ASP A 309 16.95 12.09 6.73
N GLU A 310 16.83 10.80 7.04
CA GLU A 310 17.24 9.70 6.15
C GLU A 310 16.34 9.59 4.91
N ALA A 311 15.05 9.88 5.03
CA ALA A 311 14.07 9.75 3.96
C ALA A 311 13.92 11.03 3.14
N LEU A 312 14.02 12.20 3.78
CA LEU A 312 13.86 13.52 3.15
C LEU A 312 15.21 14.24 3.10
N ARG A 313 15.84 14.23 1.94
CA ARG A 313 17.21 14.77 1.78
C ARG A 313 17.27 15.94 0.83
N PHE A 314 18.22 16.84 1.10
CA PHE A 314 18.70 17.81 0.10
C PHE A 314 19.80 17.17 -0.72
N HIS A 315 19.86 17.51 -2.01
CA HIS A 315 20.94 17.08 -2.89
C HIS A 315 21.81 18.28 -3.26
N GLU A 316 23.07 18.29 -2.84
CA GLU A 316 24.01 19.39 -3.11
C GLU A 316 24.20 19.66 -4.62
N ALA A 317 24.15 18.61 -5.43
CA ALA A 317 24.23 18.76 -6.89
C ALA A 317 23.11 19.61 -7.50
N ASP A 318 21.96 19.72 -6.84
CA ASP A 318 20.84 20.52 -7.31
C ASP A 318 21.00 22.04 -7.05
N LEU A 319 21.97 22.41 -6.23
CA LEU A 319 22.29 23.81 -5.92
C LEU A 319 23.18 24.46 -6.99
N GLN A 320 23.66 23.68 -7.95
CA GLN A 320 24.47 24.19 -9.07
C GLN A 320 23.58 24.89 -10.09
N PRO A 321 24.12 25.83 -10.88
CA PRO A 321 23.38 26.50 -11.97
C PRO A 321 22.70 25.47 -12.90
N GLY A 322 21.39 25.63 -13.11
CA GLY A 322 20.55 24.69 -13.89
C GLY A 322 20.01 23.48 -13.12
N GLY A 323 20.30 23.36 -11.83
CA GLY A 323 19.68 22.34 -10.96
C GLY A 323 18.24 22.68 -10.60
N VAL A 324 17.46 21.64 -10.24
CA VAL A 324 16.04 21.77 -9.85
C VAL A 324 15.85 21.91 -8.34
N GLY A 325 16.88 22.34 -7.62
CA GLY A 325 16.93 22.33 -6.16
C GLY A 325 16.29 23.50 -5.45
N ALA A 326 16.02 24.62 -6.14
CA ALA A 326 15.32 25.75 -5.55
C ALA A 326 13.81 25.69 -5.85
N LEU A 327 13.01 26.11 -4.87
CA LEU A 327 11.58 26.37 -5.05
C LEU A 327 11.37 27.84 -5.43
N ASP A 328 10.17 28.20 -5.86
CA ASP A 328 9.83 29.56 -6.28
C ASP A 328 9.98 30.59 -5.15
N ASP A 329 9.86 30.15 -3.89
CA ASP A 329 10.05 30.95 -2.68
C ASP A 329 11.53 31.04 -2.24
N GLY A 330 12.45 30.46 -3.01
CA GLY A 330 13.88 30.44 -2.71
C GLY A 330 14.31 29.37 -1.69
N SER A 331 13.39 28.60 -1.14
CA SER A 331 13.74 27.49 -0.27
C SER A 331 14.32 26.30 -1.06
N LEU A 332 15.06 25.43 -0.36
CA LEU A 332 15.66 24.27 -0.97
C LEU A 332 14.66 23.11 -1.03
N ARG A 333 14.63 22.46 -2.21
CA ARG A 333 13.81 21.27 -2.44
C ARG A 333 14.35 20.06 -1.69
N LYS A 334 13.50 19.44 -0.87
CA LYS A 334 13.77 18.12 -0.29
C LYS A 334 13.26 17.02 -1.22
N TRP A 335 14.02 15.97 -1.31
CA TRP A 335 13.67 14.78 -2.08
C TRP A 335 13.29 13.64 -1.15
N MET A 336 12.13 13.04 -1.38
CA MET A 336 11.74 11.78 -0.76
C MET A 336 12.52 10.65 -1.44
N HIS A 337 13.36 9.99 -0.69
CA HIS A 337 14.04 8.75 -1.06
C HIS A 337 13.05 7.59 -0.91
N THR A 338 12.63 7.01 -2.03
CA THR A 338 11.55 6.03 -2.04
C THR A 338 12.02 4.62 -1.68
N GLY A 339 13.31 4.35 -1.88
CA GLY A 339 13.89 3.02 -1.79
C GLY A 339 13.50 2.10 -2.95
N ASP A 340 12.80 2.62 -3.96
CA ASP A 340 12.46 1.89 -5.18
C ASP A 340 13.49 2.21 -6.26
N GLU A 341 14.03 1.17 -6.90
CA GLU A 341 14.97 1.26 -8.01
C GLU A 341 14.21 1.24 -9.33
N GLY A 342 14.67 2.04 -10.28
CA GLY A 342 14.09 2.07 -11.61
C GLY A 342 14.72 3.12 -12.51
N PHE A 343 14.04 3.43 -13.60
CA PHE A 343 14.46 4.44 -14.55
C PHE A 343 13.24 5.03 -15.28
N PHE A 344 13.41 6.18 -15.91
CA PHE A 344 12.42 6.73 -16.85
C PHE A 344 12.70 6.27 -18.27
N ASP A 345 11.65 5.86 -18.98
CA ASP A 345 11.73 5.68 -20.43
C ASP A 345 11.68 7.03 -21.16
N LYS A 346 11.88 6.99 -22.47
CA LYS A 346 11.91 8.20 -23.32
C LYS A 346 10.60 9.00 -23.36
N GLU A 347 9.50 8.38 -22.95
CA GLU A 347 8.16 8.98 -22.91
C GLU A 347 7.78 9.48 -21.49
N GLY A 348 8.69 9.35 -20.52
CA GLY A 348 8.49 9.81 -19.14
C GLY A 348 7.73 8.84 -18.25
N TYR A 349 7.58 7.58 -18.65
CA TYR A 349 7.03 6.54 -17.76
C TYR A 349 8.11 6.03 -16.82
N PHE A 350 7.74 5.84 -15.57
CA PHE A 350 8.63 5.23 -14.59
C PHE A 350 8.54 3.70 -14.67
N ILE A 351 9.69 3.07 -14.86
CA ILE A 351 9.83 1.62 -14.90
C ILE A 351 10.52 1.18 -13.62
N ILE A 352 9.81 0.42 -12.78
CA ILE A 352 10.32 -0.07 -11.50
C ILE A 352 11.11 -1.35 -11.74
N SER A 353 12.36 -1.41 -11.29
CA SER A 353 13.19 -2.61 -11.30
C SER A 353 13.06 -3.44 -10.02
N GLY A 354 12.66 -2.82 -8.90
CA GLY A 354 12.48 -3.48 -7.61
C GLY A 354 12.69 -2.54 -6.43
N ARG A 355 12.79 -3.12 -5.23
CA ARG A 355 13.17 -2.38 -4.03
C ARG A 355 14.65 -2.56 -3.75
N ILE A 356 15.37 -1.48 -3.52
CA ILE A 356 16.81 -1.50 -3.21
C ILE A 356 17.12 -2.43 -2.03
N LYS A 357 16.26 -2.42 -1.00
CA LYS A 357 16.41 -3.27 0.20
C LYS A 357 16.05 -4.75 -0.02
N ASP A 358 15.35 -5.06 -1.09
CA ASP A 358 14.92 -6.41 -1.41
C ASP A 358 15.80 -7.04 -2.50
N LEU A 359 16.75 -6.28 -3.07
CA LEU A 359 17.74 -6.82 -3.98
C LEU A 359 18.53 -7.94 -3.30
N ILE A 360 18.68 -9.04 -4.00
CA ILE A 360 19.45 -10.20 -3.53
C ILE A 360 20.86 -10.06 -4.07
N ILE A 361 21.82 -10.00 -3.16
CA ILE A 361 23.25 -9.81 -3.53
C ILE A 361 23.91 -11.17 -3.63
N ARG A 362 23.93 -11.72 -4.85
CA ARG A 362 24.50 -13.03 -5.12
C ARG A 362 25.85 -12.93 -5.84
N GLY A 363 26.93 -13.20 -5.14
CA GLY A 363 28.28 -13.18 -5.73
C GLY A 363 28.68 -11.80 -6.29
N GLY A 364 28.15 -10.70 -5.71
CA GLY A 364 28.38 -9.33 -6.16
C GLY A 364 27.37 -8.82 -7.18
N GLU A 365 26.47 -9.68 -7.70
CA GLU A 365 25.39 -9.28 -8.60
C GLU A 365 24.14 -8.88 -7.82
N ASN A 366 23.59 -7.71 -8.14
CA ASN A 366 22.31 -7.25 -7.60
C ASN A 366 21.15 -7.82 -8.42
N ILE A 367 20.41 -8.75 -7.83
CA ILE A 367 19.30 -9.45 -8.49
C ILE A 367 17.98 -8.93 -7.96
N SER A 368 17.12 -8.43 -8.86
CA SER A 368 15.75 -8.05 -8.50
C SER A 368 14.87 -9.29 -8.33
N PRO A 369 14.26 -9.50 -7.15
CA PRO A 369 13.27 -10.56 -6.97
C PRO A 369 12.11 -10.48 -7.95
N MET A 370 11.62 -9.27 -8.24
CA MET A 370 10.44 -9.01 -9.06
C MET A 370 10.58 -9.58 -10.48
N GLU A 371 11.76 -9.47 -11.09
CA GLU A 371 12.00 -10.00 -12.45
C GLU A 371 11.81 -11.51 -12.53
N ILE A 372 12.17 -12.21 -11.44
CA ILE A 372 12.06 -13.67 -11.35
C ILE A 372 10.63 -14.07 -10.95
N GLU A 373 10.00 -13.31 -10.06
CA GLU A 373 8.61 -13.49 -9.65
C GLU A 373 7.69 -13.37 -10.86
N ASP A 374 7.85 -12.32 -11.67
CA ASP A 374 7.08 -12.10 -12.91
C ASP A 374 7.28 -13.25 -13.90
N ARG A 375 8.53 -13.70 -14.09
CA ARG A 375 8.81 -14.83 -14.96
C ARG A 375 8.17 -16.12 -14.48
N LEU A 376 8.19 -16.42 -13.18
CA LEU A 376 7.59 -17.62 -12.63
C LEU A 376 6.06 -17.62 -12.73
N ILE A 377 5.42 -16.46 -12.58
CA ILE A 377 3.96 -16.31 -12.71
C ILE A 377 3.47 -16.53 -14.16
N GLU A 378 4.34 -16.38 -15.17
CA GLU A 378 4.02 -16.76 -16.55
C GLU A 378 3.82 -18.28 -16.74
N HIS A 379 4.29 -19.09 -15.80
CA HIS A 379 4.14 -20.55 -15.87
C HIS A 379 2.68 -20.95 -15.59
N GLU A 380 2.10 -21.81 -16.44
CA GLU A 380 0.68 -22.18 -16.40
C GLU A 380 0.19 -22.76 -15.06
N SER A 381 1.09 -23.41 -14.32
CA SER A 381 0.80 -24.04 -13.01
C SER A 381 1.03 -23.12 -11.81
N ILE A 382 1.52 -21.89 -11.97
CA ILE A 382 1.86 -20.99 -10.86
C ILE A 382 0.85 -19.85 -10.79
N VAL A 383 0.29 -19.63 -9.59
CA VAL A 383 -0.61 -18.50 -9.30
C VAL A 383 0.16 -17.30 -8.81
N GLN A 384 1.10 -17.56 -7.90
CA GLN A 384 1.89 -16.52 -7.25
C GLN A 384 3.27 -17.04 -6.88
N ALA A 385 4.27 -16.18 -7.00
CA ALA A 385 5.66 -16.44 -6.64
C ALA A 385 6.21 -15.31 -5.76
N GLN A 386 7.09 -15.65 -4.81
CA GLN A 386 7.85 -14.69 -4.04
C GLN A 386 9.30 -15.16 -3.95
N ILE A 387 10.21 -14.30 -4.37
CA ILE A 387 11.65 -14.56 -4.35
C ILE A 387 12.29 -13.83 -3.18
N ILE A 388 13.13 -14.53 -2.45
CA ILE A 388 13.89 -14.00 -1.32
C ILE A 388 15.32 -14.51 -1.31
N GLY A 389 16.22 -13.70 -0.74
CA GLY A 389 17.60 -14.08 -0.50
C GLY A 389 17.68 -15.11 0.62
N VAL A 390 18.45 -16.15 0.37
CA VAL A 390 18.78 -17.24 1.29
C VAL A 390 20.26 -17.12 1.61
N PRO A 391 20.69 -17.03 2.88
CA PRO A 391 22.10 -16.95 3.20
C PRO A 391 22.89 -18.12 2.59
N ASP A 392 24.03 -17.83 1.94
CA ASP A 392 24.90 -18.80 1.29
C ASP A 392 26.37 -18.46 1.57
N GLU A 393 27.16 -19.45 2.02
CA GLU A 393 28.56 -19.24 2.39
C GLU A 393 29.45 -18.79 1.23
N LYS A 394 29.13 -19.23 0.00
CA LYS A 394 29.95 -18.96 -1.18
C LYS A 394 29.59 -17.65 -1.87
N TYR A 395 28.30 -17.37 -1.98
CA TYR A 395 27.78 -16.25 -2.77
C TYR A 395 27.22 -15.10 -1.92
N GLY A 396 27.24 -15.22 -0.59
CA GLY A 396 26.58 -14.31 0.35
C GLY A 396 25.09 -14.63 0.44
N GLU A 397 24.40 -14.59 -0.69
CA GLU A 397 23.01 -15.00 -0.82
C GLU A 397 22.80 -15.91 -2.03
N GLU A 398 21.81 -16.79 -1.93
CA GLU A 398 21.23 -17.59 -3.00
C GLU A 398 19.76 -17.24 -3.18
N LEU A 399 19.16 -17.68 -4.29
CA LEU A 399 17.76 -17.41 -4.59
C LEU A 399 16.86 -18.52 -4.09
N GLY A 400 15.84 -18.18 -3.32
CA GLY A 400 14.77 -19.07 -2.89
C GLY A 400 13.41 -18.57 -3.36
N ALA A 401 12.62 -19.47 -3.90
CA ALA A 401 11.28 -19.22 -4.41
C ALA A 401 10.21 -19.86 -3.54
N PHE A 402 9.31 -19.07 -2.96
CA PHE A 402 8.03 -19.57 -2.45
C PHE A 402 6.98 -19.49 -3.54
N LEU A 403 6.21 -20.56 -3.72
CA LEU A 403 5.30 -20.72 -4.84
C LEU A 403 3.91 -21.17 -4.39
N GLU A 404 2.89 -20.64 -5.04
CA GLU A 404 1.51 -21.11 -4.94
C GLU A 404 1.10 -21.79 -6.24
N ILE A 405 0.67 -23.04 -6.13
CA ILE A 405 0.21 -23.83 -7.27
C ILE A 405 -1.24 -23.49 -7.64
N LYS A 406 -1.53 -23.47 -8.93
CA LYS A 406 -2.89 -23.33 -9.42
C LYS A 406 -3.70 -24.59 -9.11
N GLU A 407 -4.90 -24.42 -8.62
CA GLU A 407 -5.81 -25.52 -8.31
C GLU A 407 -6.03 -26.44 -9.53
N GLY A 408 -5.87 -27.75 -9.33
CA GLY A 408 -5.98 -28.75 -10.39
C GLY A 408 -4.74 -28.92 -11.30
N SER A 409 -3.68 -28.13 -11.08
CA SER A 409 -2.43 -28.27 -11.86
C SER A 409 -1.47 -29.25 -11.19
N THR A 410 -0.64 -29.89 -11.99
CA THR A 410 0.47 -30.72 -11.51
C THR A 410 1.66 -29.83 -11.13
N ARG A 411 2.30 -30.13 -10.00
CA ARG A 411 3.50 -29.44 -9.55
C ARG A 411 4.66 -29.72 -10.51
N PRO A 412 5.26 -28.69 -11.15
CA PRO A 412 6.47 -28.85 -11.95
C PRO A 412 7.66 -29.29 -11.09
N SER A 413 8.63 -29.96 -11.67
CA SER A 413 9.89 -30.24 -10.99
C SER A 413 10.73 -28.96 -10.81
N ASP A 414 11.61 -28.96 -9.82
CA ASP A 414 12.52 -27.86 -9.60
C ASP A 414 13.43 -27.58 -10.82
N ASP A 415 13.81 -28.65 -11.55
CA ASP A 415 14.63 -28.52 -12.76
C ASP A 415 13.84 -27.93 -13.93
N ASP A 416 12.56 -28.27 -14.08
CA ASP A 416 11.68 -27.64 -15.07
C ASP A 416 11.53 -26.15 -14.82
N LEU A 417 11.33 -25.76 -13.55
CA LEU A 417 11.23 -24.35 -13.18
C LEU A 417 12.55 -23.60 -13.41
N ARG A 418 13.69 -24.23 -13.13
CA ARG A 418 15.01 -23.62 -13.44
C ARG A 418 15.19 -23.45 -14.94
N ALA A 419 14.81 -24.46 -15.73
CA ALA A 419 14.85 -24.38 -17.18
C ALA A 419 13.95 -23.26 -17.69
N PHE A 420 12.71 -23.20 -17.20
CA PHE A 420 11.73 -22.18 -17.57
C PHE A 420 12.23 -20.76 -17.27
N VAL A 421 12.85 -20.52 -16.10
CA VAL A 421 13.45 -19.22 -15.79
C VAL A 421 14.58 -18.88 -16.75
N ARG A 422 15.46 -19.84 -17.05
CA ARG A 422 16.63 -19.67 -17.92
C ARG A 422 16.30 -19.43 -19.39
N GLU A 423 15.09 -19.72 -19.84
CA GLU A 423 14.67 -19.41 -21.21
C GLU A 423 14.68 -17.91 -21.51
N LYS A 424 14.36 -17.07 -20.51
CA LYS A 424 14.28 -15.61 -20.67
C LYS A 424 15.26 -14.84 -19.81
N LEU A 425 15.75 -15.42 -18.71
CA LEU A 425 16.62 -14.75 -17.75
C LEU A 425 18.01 -15.38 -17.67
N ALA A 426 18.97 -14.61 -17.22
CA ALA A 426 20.34 -15.07 -17.04
C ALA A 426 20.39 -16.28 -16.10
N ARG A 427 21.32 -17.21 -16.37
CA ARG A 427 21.43 -18.49 -15.67
C ARG A 427 21.53 -18.36 -14.12
N PHE A 428 22.19 -17.32 -13.64
CA PHE A 428 22.39 -17.09 -12.21
C PHE A 428 21.13 -16.57 -11.51
N LYS A 429 20.09 -16.18 -12.24
CA LYS A 429 18.78 -15.75 -11.74
C LYS A 429 17.81 -16.92 -11.50
N ALA A 430 18.15 -18.14 -11.89
CA ALA A 430 17.30 -19.29 -11.62
C ALA A 430 17.40 -19.69 -10.14
N PRO A 431 16.27 -19.79 -9.41
CA PRO A 431 16.28 -20.13 -7.99
C PRO A 431 16.94 -21.48 -7.70
N ARG A 432 17.69 -21.53 -6.61
CA ARG A 432 18.28 -22.79 -6.11
C ARG A 432 17.25 -23.58 -5.30
N TYR A 433 16.41 -22.89 -4.51
CA TYR A 433 15.45 -23.49 -3.59
C TYR A 433 14.02 -23.17 -4.06
N PHE A 434 13.13 -24.17 -3.94
CA PHE A 434 11.70 -24.01 -4.22
C PHE A 434 10.88 -24.56 -3.08
N TRP A 435 9.97 -23.75 -2.54
CA TRP A 435 9.05 -24.11 -1.48
C TRP A 435 7.61 -23.84 -1.94
N TRP A 436 6.75 -24.84 -1.82
CA TRP A 436 5.36 -24.72 -2.22
C TRP A 436 4.48 -24.55 -1.00
N LEU A 437 3.55 -23.60 -1.04
CA LEU A 437 2.60 -23.40 0.03
C LEU A 437 1.81 -24.70 0.27
N GLY A 438 1.63 -25.05 1.56
CA GLY A 438 0.91 -26.26 1.98
C GLY A 438 1.61 -27.61 1.69
N SER A 439 2.86 -27.62 1.21
CA SER A 439 3.52 -28.85 0.75
C SER A 439 4.32 -29.60 1.81
N CYS A 440 4.54 -29.06 3.00
CA CYS A 440 5.31 -29.73 4.05
C CYS A 440 4.41 -30.57 4.96
N GLN A 441 4.70 -31.87 5.06
CA GLN A 441 4.06 -32.74 6.05
C GLN A 441 4.32 -32.30 7.50
N ASP A 442 5.40 -31.56 7.74
CA ASP A 442 5.82 -31.06 9.05
C ASP A 442 5.14 -29.74 9.44
N GLY A 443 4.27 -29.18 8.60
CA GLY A 443 3.60 -27.90 8.83
C GLY A 443 4.53 -26.67 8.84
N LYS A 444 5.80 -26.82 8.46
CA LYS A 444 6.78 -25.73 8.46
C LYS A 444 6.50 -24.68 7.38
N ILE A 445 5.94 -25.09 6.21
CA ILE A 445 5.53 -24.17 5.18
C ILE A 445 4.03 -23.92 5.33
N PRO A 446 3.59 -22.67 5.53
CA PRO A 446 2.18 -22.36 5.72
C PRO A 446 1.36 -22.71 4.48
N SER A 447 0.07 -23.01 4.66
CA SER A 447 -0.88 -23.25 3.58
C SER A 447 -1.33 -21.99 2.87
N GLU A 448 -1.13 -20.84 3.51
CA GLU A 448 -1.48 -19.52 2.98
C GLU A 448 -0.29 -18.57 3.09
N TRP A 449 -0.27 -17.57 2.23
CA TRP A 449 0.74 -16.51 2.29
C TRP A 449 0.69 -15.77 3.62
N PRO A 450 1.83 -15.55 4.29
CA PRO A 450 1.90 -14.60 5.38
C PRO A 450 1.64 -13.20 4.82
N LYS A 451 0.68 -12.48 5.41
CA LYS A 451 0.24 -11.18 4.92
C LYS A 451 0.41 -10.09 5.96
N THR A 452 0.78 -8.92 5.49
CA THR A 452 0.72 -7.68 6.29
C THR A 452 -0.74 -7.30 6.56
N ALA A 453 -0.97 -6.38 7.49
CA ALA A 453 -2.31 -5.85 7.77
C ALA A 453 -3.00 -5.23 6.54
N SER A 454 -2.24 -4.77 5.56
CA SER A 454 -2.76 -4.24 4.28
C SER A 454 -3.03 -5.33 3.22
N GLY A 455 -2.86 -6.62 3.55
CA GLY A 455 -3.14 -7.74 2.65
C GLY A 455 -2.00 -8.10 1.67
N LYS A 456 -0.84 -7.45 1.77
CA LYS A 456 0.35 -7.76 0.95
C LYS A 456 1.11 -8.94 1.55
N VAL A 457 1.78 -9.74 0.71
CA VAL A 457 2.68 -10.79 1.21
C VAL A 457 3.81 -10.19 2.04
N SER A 458 4.07 -10.77 3.19
CA SER A 458 5.11 -10.36 4.11
C SER A 458 6.43 -11.06 3.79
N LYS A 459 7.30 -10.43 3.01
CA LYS A 459 8.67 -10.96 2.75
C LYS A 459 9.51 -11.14 4.02
N PRO A 460 9.43 -10.27 5.06
CA PRO A 460 10.11 -10.52 6.33
C PRO A 460 9.70 -11.83 6.99
N ASP A 461 8.40 -12.18 6.98
CA ASP A 461 7.94 -13.44 7.56
C ASP A 461 8.42 -14.64 6.75
N LEU A 462 8.45 -14.54 5.41
CA LEU A 462 9.03 -15.58 4.56
C LEU A 462 10.54 -15.76 4.84
N ARG A 463 11.32 -14.67 5.03
CA ARG A 463 12.73 -14.75 5.43
C ARG A 463 12.92 -15.43 6.79
N ASN A 464 11.99 -15.21 7.74
CA ASN A 464 12.05 -15.89 9.03
C ASN A 464 11.76 -17.39 8.90
N LEU A 465 10.86 -17.79 8.01
CA LEU A 465 10.57 -19.21 7.73
C LEU A 465 11.80 -19.95 7.22
N ILE A 466 12.62 -19.34 6.37
CA ILE A 466 13.84 -19.98 5.83
C ILE A 466 14.74 -20.49 6.94
N LYS A 467 14.89 -19.74 8.05
CA LYS A 467 15.74 -20.13 9.18
C LYS A 467 15.33 -21.48 9.82
N SER A 468 14.09 -21.90 9.60
CA SER A 468 13.56 -23.17 10.08
C SER A 468 13.51 -24.27 9.01
N LEU A 469 13.75 -23.90 7.74
CA LEU A 469 13.71 -24.80 6.58
C LEU A 469 15.10 -25.26 6.13
N LEU A 470 16.14 -24.53 6.52
CA LEU A 470 17.56 -24.85 6.31
C LEU A 470 18.22 -25.24 7.62
#